data_be663e4102a0f44ac33f2898e0ee74dd
#
_entry.id   be663e4102a0f44ac33f2898e0ee74dd
#
_cell.length_a   1.000
_cell.length_b   1.000
_cell.length_c   1.000
_cell.angle_alpha   90.00
_cell.angle_beta   90.00
_cell.angle_gamma   90.00
#
_symmetry.space_group_name_H-M   'P 1'
#
loop_
_entity.id
_entity.type
_entity.pdbx_description
1 polymer ?
#
loop_
_entity_poly.entity_id
_entity_poly.type
_entity_poly.pdbx_seq_one_letter_code
_entity_poly.pdbx_strand_id
1 'polypeptide(L)'
;NHWGIEHWMIKDLPTYDWIHQFPGYAQTNYRMTTQFDPNASQIDTKLCMDGWFVKSMPDLNQSNPLVLNYLTQNAIWWIEYANLDGFRVDTYSYNDKTGIAKWTKAITDEYPNFNIVGEVWMHDQAQMAYWQKDSKISAIQNYNSNLPSVMDFTLHDALTSVFNEDNATWNDGMIKVYDNFTNDFLYSNPNNLLTFVENHDTGRFNEIYKKDFKKYQMAMTILATTRGIPQLYYGSEIGMAGDKSKGD
;
A
#
# COMPACT_ATOMS: atom_id res chain seq x y z
N ASN A 1 -7.36 -7.46 0.73
CA ASN A 1 -8.81 -7.44 1.03
C ASN A 1 -9.64 -8.38 0.15
N HIS A 2 -9.05 -9.07 -0.83
CA HIS A 2 -9.78 -9.93 -1.80
C HIS A 2 -9.10 -11.28 -2.02
N TRP A 3 -9.86 -12.22 -2.57
CA TRP A 3 -9.34 -13.44 -3.18
C TRP A 3 -9.69 -13.48 -4.67
N GLY A 4 -9.03 -14.37 -5.43
CA GLY A 4 -9.49 -14.67 -6.79
C GLY A 4 -10.78 -15.51 -6.75
N ILE A 5 -11.70 -15.27 -7.68
CA ILE A 5 -12.98 -16.02 -7.72
C ILE A 5 -12.80 -17.53 -7.88
N GLU A 6 -11.66 -17.96 -8.40
CA GLU A 6 -11.31 -19.38 -8.53
C GLU A 6 -10.73 -20.00 -7.26
N HIS A 7 -10.47 -19.18 -6.23
CA HIS A 7 -9.98 -19.67 -4.95
C HIS A 7 -10.99 -20.66 -4.35
N TRP A 8 -10.50 -21.77 -3.81
CA TRP A 8 -11.36 -22.82 -3.28
C TRP A 8 -12.34 -22.32 -2.20
N MET A 9 -11.91 -21.39 -1.35
CA MET A 9 -12.77 -20.79 -0.33
C MET A 9 -13.94 -19.98 -0.91
N ILE A 10 -13.79 -19.43 -2.12
CA ILE A 10 -14.90 -18.75 -2.80
C ILE A 10 -15.91 -19.74 -3.34
N LYS A 11 -15.47 -20.92 -3.77
CA LYS A 11 -16.33 -21.99 -4.30
C LYS A 11 -17.10 -22.70 -3.18
N ASP A 12 -16.51 -22.80 -1.99
CA ASP A 12 -17.06 -23.53 -0.84
C ASP A 12 -17.20 -22.60 0.37
N LEU A 13 -17.80 -21.42 0.18
CA LEU A 13 -18.01 -20.46 1.27
C LEU A 13 -18.81 -21.08 2.41
N PRO A 14 -18.35 -20.98 3.66
CA PRO A 14 -19.12 -21.44 4.81
C PRO A 14 -20.47 -20.73 4.93
N THR A 15 -20.50 -19.43 4.70
CA THR A 15 -21.70 -18.58 4.61
C THR A 15 -21.44 -17.40 3.66
N TYR A 16 -22.51 -16.83 3.09
CA TYR A 16 -22.38 -15.73 2.11
C TYR A 16 -21.81 -14.43 2.68
N ASP A 17 -21.89 -14.23 3.98
CA ASP A 17 -21.37 -13.05 4.67
C ASP A 17 -19.82 -13.05 4.87
N TRP A 18 -19.14 -14.08 4.35
CA TRP A 18 -17.68 -14.08 4.22
C TRP A 18 -17.17 -13.06 3.20
N ILE A 19 -18.03 -12.70 2.25
CA ILE A 19 -17.71 -11.79 1.16
C ILE A 19 -18.78 -10.69 1.12
N HIS A 20 -18.34 -9.44 0.96
CA HIS A 20 -19.26 -8.34 0.74
C HIS A 20 -19.99 -8.50 -0.60
N GLN A 21 -21.28 -8.16 -0.63
CA GLN A 21 -22.13 -8.10 -1.82
C GLN A 21 -22.36 -9.44 -2.56
N PHE A 22 -21.90 -10.55 -2.00
CA PHE A 22 -22.11 -11.85 -2.62
C PHE A 22 -23.62 -12.29 -2.54
N PRO A 23 -24.18 -12.88 -3.60
CA PRO A 23 -23.61 -13.28 -4.88
C PRO A 23 -23.59 -12.16 -5.94
N GLY A 24 -23.97 -10.96 -5.59
CA GLY A 24 -23.91 -9.81 -6.48
C GLY A 24 -22.49 -9.30 -6.70
N TYR A 25 -22.40 -8.26 -7.52
CA TYR A 25 -21.16 -7.53 -7.76
C TYR A 25 -21.45 -6.04 -7.80
N ALA A 26 -20.70 -5.25 -7.00
CA ALA A 26 -20.60 -3.83 -7.19
C ALA A 26 -19.12 -3.44 -7.10
N GLN A 27 -18.63 -2.78 -8.14
CA GLN A 27 -17.25 -2.34 -8.19
C GLN A 27 -17.00 -1.24 -7.17
N THR A 28 -15.82 -1.28 -6.52
CA THR A 28 -15.37 -0.17 -5.70
C THR A 28 -15.31 1.13 -6.50
N ASN A 29 -15.64 2.24 -5.87
CA ASN A 29 -15.54 3.55 -6.50
C ASN A 29 -14.11 4.12 -6.42
N TYR A 30 -13.16 3.42 -5.77
CA TYR A 30 -11.76 3.82 -5.56
C TYR A 30 -11.57 5.17 -4.84
N ARG A 31 -12.61 5.72 -4.21
CA ARG A 31 -12.56 7.03 -3.56
C ARG A 31 -11.99 6.95 -2.14
N MET A 32 -10.71 6.58 -2.03
CA MET A 32 -10.04 6.35 -0.74
C MET A 32 -10.08 7.56 0.19
N THR A 33 -10.13 8.77 -0.35
CA THR A 33 -10.23 10.01 0.43
C THR A 33 -11.51 10.10 1.27
N THR A 34 -12.55 9.35 0.92
CA THR A 34 -13.80 9.27 1.71
C THR A 34 -13.58 8.75 3.13
N GLN A 35 -12.47 8.06 3.38
CA GLN A 35 -12.10 7.59 4.71
C GLN A 35 -11.67 8.71 5.67
N PHE A 36 -11.30 9.86 5.14
CA PHE A 36 -10.78 11.01 5.87
C PHE A 36 -11.71 12.22 5.83
N ASP A 37 -12.58 12.30 4.82
CA ASP A 37 -13.53 13.40 4.66
C ASP A 37 -14.71 13.24 5.63
N PRO A 38 -14.87 14.13 6.62
CA PRO A 38 -15.98 14.06 7.59
C PRO A 38 -17.35 14.30 6.96
N ASN A 39 -17.40 14.81 5.73
CA ASN A 39 -18.62 15.08 4.98
C ASN A 39 -18.88 14.03 3.89
N ALA A 40 -18.06 13.01 3.79
CA ALA A 40 -18.25 11.94 2.80
C ALA A 40 -19.59 11.23 3.02
N SER A 41 -20.25 10.89 1.92
CA SER A 41 -21.42 10.03 1.95
C SER A 41 -21.06 8.66 2.51
N GLN A 42 -21.83 8.15 3.46
CA GLN A 42 -21.64 6.79 3.98
C GLN A 42 -21.76 5.73 2.89
N ILE A 43 -22.60 5.97 1.87
CA ILE A 43 -22.75 5.08 0.72
C ILE A 43 -21.44 5.04 -0.09
N ASP A 44 -20.82 6.21 -0.35
CA ASP A 44 -19.57 6.29 -1.08
C ASP A 44 -18.42 5.63 -0.31
N THR A 45 -18.33 5.91 0.99
CA THR A 45 -17.32 5.28 1.85
C THR A 45 -17.49 3.77 1.89
N LYS A 46 -18.73 3.29 2.08
CA LYS A 46 -19.02 1.86 2.08
C LYS A 46 -18.71 1.21 0.73
N LEU A 47 -19.07 1.86 -0.38
CA LEU A 47 -18.76 1.32 -1.71
C LEU A 47 -17.25 1.30 -1.99
N CYS A 48 -16.50 2.26 -1.46
CA CYS A 48 -15.04 2.25 -1.54
C CYS A 48 -14.44 1.04 -0.82
N MET A 49 -14.93 0.76 0.39
CA MET A 49 -14.36 -0.25 1.27
C MET A 49 -14.84 -1.68 0.98
N ASP A 50 -16.13 -1.83 0.68
CA ASP A 50 -16.78 -3.13 0.49
C ASP A 50 -16.96 -3.50 -1.00
N GLY A 51 -16.58 -2.60 -1.91
CA GLY A 51 -16.66 -2.86 -3.36
C GLY A 51 -15.54 -3.77 -3.84
N TRP A 52 -15.85 -4.60 -4.83
CA TRP A 52 -14.85 -5.46 -5.47
C TRP A 52 -14.02 -4.65 -6.48
N PHE A 53 -12.75 -4.97 -6.62
CA PHE A 53 -11.90 -4.32 -7.66
C PHE A 53 -12.40 -4.67 -9.06
N VAL A 54 -12.59 -5.94 -9.31
CA VAL A 54 -13.15 -6.49 -10.55
C VAL A 54 -14.01 -7.71 -10.21
N LYS A 55 -14.80 -8.18 -11.17
CA LYS A 55 -15.69 -9.35 -10.98
C LYS A 55 -14.97 -10.62 -10.51
N SER A 56 -13.68 -10.75 -10.80
CA SER A 56 -12.87 -11.91 -10.41
C SER A 56 -12.17 -11.73 -9.05
N MET A 57 -12.36 -10.60 -8.36
CA MET A 57 -11.72 -10.28 -7.07
C MET A 57 -12.77 -9.92 -6.01
N PRO A 58 -13.49 -10.92 -5.45
CA PRO A 58 -14.46 -10.70 -4.38
C PRO A 58 -13.81 -10.09 -3.15
N ASP A 59 -14.43 -9.08 -2.58
CA ASP A 59 -13.98 -8.43 -1.36
C ASP A 59 -14.35 -9.25 -0.13
N LEU A 60 -13.36 -9.50 0.73
CA LEU A 60 -13.51 -10.29 1.96
C LEU A 60 -14.09 -9.43 3.10
N ASN A 61 -15.05 -9.96 3.80
CA ASN A 61 -15.66 -9.29 4.94
C ASN A 61 -14.86 -9.52 6.24
N GLN A 62 -13.85 -8.70 6.50
CA GLN A 62 -13.06 -8.79 7.73
C GLN A 62 -13.82 -8.35 9.00
N SER A 63 -15.00 -7.77 8.87
CA SER A 63 -15.88 -7.52 10.03
C SER A 63 -16.53 -8.81 10.54
N ASN A 64 -16.59 -9.87 9.71
CA ASN A 64 -16.97 -11.21 10.15
C ASN A 64 -15.82 -11.82 10.98
N PRO A 65 -16.06 -12.18 12.25
CA PRO A 65 -14.99 -12.71 13.12
C PRO A 65 -14.43 -14.05 12.67
N LEU A 66 -15.18 -14.85 11.93
CA LEU A 66 -14.68 -16.12 11.39
C LEU A 66 -13.72 -15.89 10.22
N VAL A 67 -14.02 -14.94 9.34
CA VAL A 67 -13.11 -14.51 8.27
C VAL A 67 -11.83 -13.96 8.86
N LEU A 68 -11.94 -13.04 9.81
CA LEU A 68 -10.77 -12.43 10.46
C LEU A 68 -9.90 -13.48 11.16
N ASN A 69 -10.51 -14.41 11.88
CA ASN A 69 -9.78 -15.51 12.54
C ASN A 69 -9.08 -16.40 11.50
N TYR A 70 -9.77 -16.77 10.42
CA TYR A 70 -9.18 -17.57 9.35
C TYR A 70 -7.96 -16.86 8.74
N LEU A 71 -8.08 -15.58 8.40
CA LEU A 71 -6.98 -14.81 7.82
C LEU A 71 -5.80 -14.67 8.78
N THR A 72 -6.06 -14.52 10.07
CA THR A 72 -5.02 -14.45 11.10
C THR A 72 -4.29 -15.78 11.22
N GLN A 73 -5.01 -16.88 11.34
CA GLN A 73 -4.42 -18.22 11.45
C GLN A 73 -3.67 -18.61 10.17
N ASN A 74 -4.19 -18.22 9.02
CA ASN A 74 -3.52 -18.46 7.73
C ASN A 74 -2.18 -17.70 7.65
N ALA A 75 -2.13 -16.45 8.10
CA ALA A 75 -0.89 -15.68 8.15
C ALA A 75 0.14 -16.32 9.09
N ILE A 76 -0.26 -16.68 10.31
CA ILE A 76 0.60 -17.37 11.28
C ILE A 76 1.11 -18.69 10.70
N TRP A 77 0.22 -19.47 10.07
CA TRP A 77 0.62 -20.73 9.43
C TRP A 77 1.71 -20.54 8.36
N TRP A 78 1.59 -19.48 7.54
CA TRP A 78 2.62 -19.19 6.53
C TRP A 78 3.93 -18.72 7.15
N ILE A 79 3.91 -17.94 8.22
CA ILE A 79 5.12 -17.54 8.96
C ILE A 79 5.86 -18.78 9.45
N GLU A 80 5.15 -19.68 10.13
CA GLU A 80 5.73 -20.90 10.69
C GLU A 80 6.18 -21.90 9.60
N TYR A 81 5.33 -22.13 8.59
CA TYR A 81 5.59 -23.11 7.54
C TYR A 81 6.76 -22.72 6.63
N ALA A 82 6.85 -21.45 6.25
CA ALA A 82 7.84 -20.95 5.32
C ALA A 82 8.98 -20.18 5.99
N ASN A 83 8.95 -20.04 7.33
CA ASN A 83 9.93 -19.26 8.11
C ASN A 83 10.10 -17.85 7.54
N LEU A 84 8.98 -17.12 7.42
CA LEU A 84 8.95 -15.78 6.84
C LEU A 84 9.41 -14.73 7.86
N ASP A 85 10.10 -13.69 7.37
CA ASP A 85 10.55 -12.55 8.16
C ASP A 85 9.63 -11.32 8.04
N GLY A 86 8.71 -11.31 7.07
CA GLY A 86 7.79 -10.20 6.85
C GLY A 86 6.74 -10.47 5.79
N PHE A 87 5.75 -9.58 5.71
CA PHE A 87 4.71 -9.55 4.69
C PHE A 87 4.68 -8.22 3.93
N ARG A 88 4.41 -8.28 2.65
CA ARG A 88 3.78 -7.18 1.89
C ARG A 88 2.29 -7.47 1.80
N VAL A 89 1.48 -6.57 2.32
CA VAL A 89 0.02 -6.72 2.32
C VAL A 89 -0.58 -5.82 1.25
N ASP A 90 -1.09 -6.47 0.23
CA ASP A 90 -1.79 -5.86 -0.89
C ASP A 90 -3.04 -5.12 -0.43
N THR A 91 -3.34 -3.97 -1.06
CA THR A 91 -4.57 -3.20 -0.82
C THR A 91 -4.90 -2.97 0.66
N TYR A 92 -3.88 -2.74 1.49
CA TYR A 92 -4.01 -2.67 2.95
C TYR A 92 -5.11 -1.71 3.41
N SER A 93 -5.17 -0.53 2.81
CA SER A 93 -6.10 0.54 3.18
C SER A 93 -7.55 0.32 2.73
N TYR A 94 -7.82 -0.71 1.93
CA TYR A 94 -9.17 -1.11 1.52
C TYR A 94 -9.83 -2.14 2.45
N ASN A 95 -9.14 -2.62 3.46
CA ASN A 95 -9.69 -3.55 4.44
C ASN A 95 -10.55 -2.83 5.48
N ASP A 96 -11.47 -3.56 6.15
CA ASP A 96 -12.12 -3.06 7.35
C ASP A 96 -11.06 -2.58 8.35
N LYS A 97 -11.14 -1.31 8.76
CA LYS A 97 -10.14 -0.67 9.62
C LYS A 97 -9.92 -1.42 10.94
N THR A 98 -11.02 -1.83 11.56
CA THR A 98 -10.95 -2.56 12.83
C THR A 98 -10.39 -3.96 12.65
N GLY A 99 -10.83 -4.64 11.60
CA GLY A 99 -10.38 -5.99 11.25
C GLY A 99 -8.90 -6.02 10.95
N ILE A 100 -8.41 -5.14 10.05
CA ILE A 100 -7.00 -5.14 9.67
C ILE A 100 -6.08 -4.72 10.82
N ALA A 101 -6.51 -3.78 11.68
CA ALA A 101 -5.74 -3.41 12.86
C ALA A 101 -5.61 -4.57 13.86
N LYS A 102 -6.68 -5.36 14.04
CA LYS A 102 -6.64 -6.58 14.88
C LYS A 102 -5.75 -7.65 14.27
N TRP A 103 -5.86 -7.87 12.97
CA TRP A 103 -5.02 -8.83 12.24
C TRP A 103 -3.54 -8.47 12.36
N THR A 104 -3.18 -7.21 12.09
CA THR A 104 -1.81 -6.72 12.20
C THR A 104 -1.29 -6.86 13.62
N LYS A 105 -2.11 -6.45 14.61
CA LYS A 105 -1.74 -6.57 16.03
C LYS A 105 -1.50 -8.01 16.44
N ALA A 106 -2.37 -8.95 16.06
CA ALA A 106 -2.22 -10.36 16.42
C ALA A 106 -0.89 -10.94 15.91
N ILE A 107 -0.48 -10.58 14.68
CA ILE A 107 0.79 -11.04 14.12
C ILE A 107 1.98 -10.39 14.83
N THR A 108 1.94 -9.07 15.03
CA THR A 108 3.08 -8.36 15.64
C THR A 108 3.22 -8.60 17.15
N ASP A 109 2.15 -9.01 17.83
CA ASP A 109 2.23 -9.46 19.24
C ASP A 109 2.89 -10.84 19.34
N GLU A 110 2.58 -11.75 18.40
CA GLU A 110 3.17 -13.09 18.35
C GLU A 110 4.62 -13.06 17.87
N TYR A 111 4.90 -12.21 16.87
CA TYR A 111 6.21 -12.05 16.24
C TYR A 111 6.68 -10.59 16.29
N PRO A 112 7.25 -10.12 17.44
CA PRO A 112 7.58 -8.69 17.62
C PRO A 112 8.59 -8.10 16.64
N ASN A 113 9.42 -8.95 16.03
CA ASN A 113 10.43 -8.56 15.04
C ASN A 113 9.95 -8.71 13.59
N PHE A 114 8.72 -9.18 13.38
CA PHE A 114 8.16 -9.38 12.04
C PHE A 114 7.74 -8.05 11.42
N ASN A 115 8.24 -7.74 10.23
CA ASN A 115 7.84 -6.50 9.56
C ASN A 115 6.65 -6.75 8.63
N ILE A 116 5.68 -5.84 8.66
CA ILE A 116 4.54 -5.84 7.76
C ILE A 116 4.56 -4.52 7.00
N VAL A 117 4.67 -4.61 5.68
CA VAL A 117 4.56 -3.46 4.78
C VAL A 117 3.18 -3.46 4.16
N GLY A 118 2.40 -2.43 4.42
CA GLY A 118 1.08 -2.26 3.82
C GLY A 118 1.15 -1.43 2.54
N GLU A 119 0.48 -1.91 1.50
CA GLU A 119 0.23 -1.08 0.35
C GLU A 119 -0.89 -0.09 0.68
N VAL A 120 -0.49 1.15 0.87
CA VAL A 120 -1.38 2.30 1.09
C VAL A 120 -1.16 3.26 -0.06
N TRP A 121 -1.82 3.00 -1.19
CA TRP A 121 -1.62 3.79 -2.40
C TRP A 121 -2.41 5.09 -2.33
N MET A 122 -1.76 6.08 -1.77
CA MET A 122 -2.28 7.44 -1.62
C MET A 122 -1.21 8.44 -2.05
N HIS A 123 -1.65 9.61 -2.52
CA HIS A 123 -0.77 10.67 -3.04
C HIS A 123 -0.60 11.84 -2.07
N ASP A 124 -0.99 11.63 -0.80
CA ASP A 124 -0.86 12.60 0.28
C ASP A 124 -0.19 11.96 1.48
N GLN A 125 0.86 12.62 2.00
CA GLN A 125 1.68 12.07 3.07
C GLN A 125 0.92 11.94 4.39
N ALA A 126 0.01 12.84 4.70
CA ALA A 126 -0.78 12.74 5.93
C ALA A 126 -1.73 11.53 5.87
N GLN A 127 -2.32 11.25 4.70
CA GLN A 127 -3.16 10.09 4.49
C GLN A 127 -2.36 8.78 4.58
N MET A 128 -1.14 8.75 4.05
CA MET A 128 -0.24 7.59 4.19
C MET A 128 0.23 7.41 5.63
N ALA A 129 0.67 8.48 6.28
CA ALA A 129 1.14 8.47 7.67
C ALA A 129 0.03 8.05 8.66
N TYR A 130 -1.23 8.27 8.31
CA TYR A 130 -2.39 7.78 9.07
C TYR A 130 -2.33 6.28 9.31
N TRP A 131 -1.84 5.52 8.33
CA TRP A 131 -1.83 4.06 8.38
C TRP A 131 -0.59 3.47 9.06
N GLN A 132 0.43 4.26 9.39
CA GLN A 132 1.57 3.73 10.13
C GLN A 132 1.23 3.57 11.62
N LYS A 133 1.76 2.51 12.24
CA LYS A 133 1.64 2.24 13.69
C LYS A 133 1.99 3.50 14.51
N ASP A 134 1.20 3.76 15.55
CA ASP A 134 1.39 4.87 16.48
C ASP A 134 1.37 6.27 15.81
N SER A 135 0.66 6.38 14.71
CA SER A 135 0.47 7.64 13.98
C SER A 135 -0.24 8.68 14.84
N LYS A 136 0.36 9.87 14.94
CA LYS A 136 -0.26 11.02 15.62
C LYS A 136 -1.51 11.51 14.89
N ILE A 137 -1.57 11.29 13.58
CA ILE A 137 -2.70 11.69 12.72
C ILE A 137 -3.89 10.77 12.98
N SER A 138 -3.70 9.45 12.98
CA SER A 138 -4.79 8.51 13.26
C SER A 138 -5.26 8.54 14.71
N ALA A 139 -4.39 8.94 15.64
CA ALA A 139 -4.74 9.12 17.05
C ALA A 139 -5.84 10.18 17.25
N ILE A 140 -5.97 11.16 16.36
CA ILE A 140 -7.07 12.16 16.37
C ILE A 140 -8.43 11.47 16.25
N GLN A 141 -8.50 10.34 15.54
CA GLN A 141 -9.71 9.52 15.39
C GLN A 141 -9.72 8.30 16.32
N ASN A 142 -8.88 8.26 17.36
CA ASN A 142 -8.71 7.11 18.26
C ASN A 142 -8.44 5.80 17.52
N TYR A 143 -7.63 5.85 16.44
CA TYR A 143 -7.29 4.70 15.63
C TYR A 143 -5.78 4.43 15.65
N ASN A 144 -5.42 3.16 15.67
CA ASN A 144 -4.06 2.68 15.44
C ASN A 144 -4.14 1.43 14.56
N SER A 145 -3.56 1.50 13.38
CA SER A 145 -3.52 0.38 12.44
C SER A 145 -2.62 -0.77 12.92
N ASN A 146 -1.68 -0.48 13.83
CA ASN A 146 -0.56 -1.34 14.23
C ASN A 146 0.41 -1.69 13.10
N LEU A 147 0.28 -1.11 11.90
CA LEU A 147 1.08 -1.39 10.73
C LEU A 147 2.48 -0.79 10.85
N PRO A 148 3.56 -1.58 10.91
CA PRO A 148 4.91 -1.04 11.10
C PRO A 148 5.38 -0.17 9.94
N SER A 149 5.08 -0.57 8.70
CA SER A 149 5.61 0.04 7.48
C SER A 149 4.52 0.28 6.44
N VAL A 150 4.62 1.40 5.73
CA VAL A 150 3.82 1.70 4.53
C VAL A 150 4.73 1.94 3.34
N MET A 151 4.24 1.68 2.13
CA MET A 151 4.95 1.99 0.89
C MET A 151 4.92 3.49 0.63
N ASP A 152 6.07 4.09 0.30
CA ASP A 152 6.20 5.55 0.10
C ASP A 152 5.87 5.95 -1.33
N PHE A 153 4.57 5.95 -1.65
CA PHE A 153 4.08 6.39 -2.95
C PHE A 153 4.35 7.88 -3.23
N THR A 154 4.39 8.71 -2.20
CA THR A 154 4.63 10.15 -2.40
C THR A 154 6.05 10.46 -2.82
N LEU A 155 7.06 9.72 -2.31
CA LEU A 155 8.43 9.82 -2.81
C LEU A 155 8.54 9.25 -4.23
N HIS A 156 7.88 8.13 -4.52
CA HIS A 156 7.78 7.58 -5.87
C HIS A 156 7.22 8.63 -6.84
N ASP A 157 6.10 9.27 -6.51
CA ASP A 157 5.46 10.30 -7.34
C ASP A 157 6.40 11.49 -7.60
N ALA A 158 7.10 11.97 -6.57
CA ALA A 158 8.09 13.02 -6.71
C ALA A 158 9.21 12.61 -7.68
N LEU A 159 9.72 11.39 -7.55
CA LEU A 159 10.80 10.89 -8.39
C LEU A 159 10.39 10.62 -9.84
N THR A 160 9.11 10.41 -10.15
CA THR A 160 8.66 10.16 -11.53
C THR A 160 8.83 11.38 -12.46
N SER A 161 8.84 12.59 -11.92
CA SER A 161 8.89 13.82 -12.73
C SER A 161 10.18 14.63 -12.56
N VAL A 162 10.78 14.59 -11.39
CA VAL A 162 11.81 15.53 -10.92
C VAL A 162 12.97 15.74 -11.88
N PHE A 163 13.48 14.68 -12.52
CA PHE A 163 14.63 14.80 -13.41
C PHE A 163 14.26 15.14 -14.88
N ASN A 164 12.98 15.28 -15.17
CA ASN A 164 12.49 15.77 -16.47
C ASN A 164 12.06 17.23 -16.42
N GLU A 165 12.13 17.86 -15.26
CA GLU A 165 11.72 19.24 -15.02
C GLU A 165 12.96 20.13 -14.91
N ASP A 166 13.25 20.86 -15.99
CA ASP A 166 14.45 21.73 -16.07
C ASP A 166 14.17 23.20 -15.70
N ASN A 167 12.94 23.52 -15.31
CA ASN A 167 12.54 24.88 -14.99
C ASN A 167 12.84 25.21 -13.51
N ALA A 168 13.51 26.32 -13.27
CA ALA A 168 13.71 26.84 -11.91
C ALA A 168 12.44 27.59 -11.46
N THR A 169 11.45 26.84 -10.98
CA THR A 169 10.20 27.36 -10.41
C THR A 169 10.09 26.98 -8.93
N TRP A 170 9.07 27.52 -8.25
CA TRP A 170 8.79 27.17 -6.86
C TRP A 170 8.29 25.72 -6.66
N ASN A 171 7.81 25.08 -7.72
CA ASN A 171 7.06 23.84 -7.64
C ASN A 171 7.63 22.70 -8.51
N ASP A 172 8.71 22.95 -9.29
CA ASP A 172 9.24 21.99 -10.25
C ASP A 172 10.66 21.53 -9.86
N GLY A 173 11.04 20.36 -10.30
CA GLY A 173 12.35 19.78 -10.10
C GLY A 173 12.56 19.29 -8.68
N MET A 174 13.81 19.33 -8.20
CA MET A 174 14.24 18.74 -6.92
C MET A 174 13.49 19.25 -5.69
N ILE A 175 12.81 20.39 -5.77
CA ILE A 175 11.98 20.89 -4.66
C ILE A 175 10.93 19.86 -4.23
N LYS A 176 10.37 19.09 -5.16
CA LYS A 176 9.37 18.04 -4.85
C LYS A 176 9.93 16.95 -3.93
N VAL A 177 11.19 16.58 -4.11
CA VAL A 177 11.87 15.61 -3.26
C VAL A 177 12.18 16.21 -1.88
N TYR A 178 12.65 17.45 -1.84
CA TYR A 178 12.87 18.16 -0.57
C TYR A 178 11.57 18.34 0.20
N ASP A 179 10.48 18.76 -0.46
CA ASP A 179 9.18 18.92 0.17
C ASP A 179 8.64 17.58 0.71
N ASN A 180 8.91 16.47 0.00
CA ASN A 180 8.57 15.16 0.52
C ASN A 180 9.28 14.88 1.84
N PHE A 181 10.60 15.08 1.93
CA PHE A 181 11.36 14.82 3.15
C PHE A 181 11.06 15.80 4.28
N THR A 182 10.70 17.05 3.98
CA THR A 182 10.31 18.02 5.02
C THR A 182 9.06 17.61 5.77
N ASN A 183 8.26 16.72 5.22
CA ASN A 183 7.05 16.18 5.84
C ASN A 183 7.28 14.85 6.60
N ASP A 184 8.52 14.40 6.75
CA ASP A 184 8.83 13.15 7.47
C ASP A 184 8.34 13.16 8.92
N PHE A 185 8.15 14.34 9.53
CA PHE A 185 7.58 14.49 10.88
C PHE A 185 6.14 13.99 11.02
N LEU A 186 5.42 13.79 9.90
CA LEU A 186 4.07 13.23 9.90
C LEU A 186 4.07 11.74 10.25
N TYR A 187 5.15 11.04 9.90
CA TYR A 187 5.28 9.61 10.14
C TYR A 187 5.78 9.34 11.57
N SER A 188 5.28 8.26 12.17
CA SER A 188 5.79 7.80 13.47
C SER A 188 7.23 7.26 13.37
N ASN A 189 7.54 6.62 12.23
CA ASN A 189 8.87 6.10 11.92
C ASN A 189 9.17 6.20 10.41
N PRO A 190 9.74 7.31 9.92
CA PRO A 190 10.06 7.46 8.51
C PRO A 190 11.15 6.49 8.03
N ASN A 191 11.99 5.96 8.92
CA ASN A 191 13.03 5.00 8.56
C ASN A 191 12.46 3.59 8.27
N ASN A 192 11.21 3.34 8.63
CA ASN A 192 10.51 2.09 8.31
C ASN A 192 9.49 2.25 7.17
N LEU A 193 9.63 3.25 6.32
CA LEU A 193 8.88 3.36 5.07
C LEU A 193 9.55 2.48 4.00
N LEU A 194 8.76 1.75 3.22
CA LEU A 194 9.27 1.05 2.04
C LEU A 194 9.37 2.05 0.90
N THR A 195 10.58 2.45 0.55
CA THR A 195 10.86 3.38 -0.55
C THR A 195 11.13 2.62 -1.84
N PHE A 196 10.68 3.16 -2.96
CA PHE A 196 10.85 2.52 -4.27
C PHE A 196 10.77 3.55 -5.40
N VAL A 197 11.39 3.22 -6.53
CA VAL A 197 11.25 3.99 -7.78
C VAL A 197 10.32 3.29 -8.75
N GLU A 198 10.27 1.97 -8.74
CA GLU A 198 9.42 1.15 -9.59
C GLU A 198 9.03 -0.16 -8.90
N ASN A 199 7.91 -0.74 -9.31
CA ASN A 199 7.45 -2.05 -8.88
C ASN A 199 6.56 -2.68 -9.95
N HIS A 200 5.96 -3.84 -9.66
CA HIS A 200 5.07 -4.55 -10.59
C HIS A 200 3.77 -3.81 -10.94
N ASP A 201 3.41 -2.77 -10.18
CA ASP A 201 2.19 -1.97 -10.41
C ASP A 201 2.46 -0.62 -11.08
N THR A 202 3.72 -0.17 -11.10
CA THR A 202 4.12 1.10 -11.71
C THR A 202 4.88 0.89 -13.01
N GLY A 203 5.07 1.96 -13.78
CA GLY A 203 5.92 1.92 -14.98
C GLY A 203 7.39 1.76 -14.62
N ARG A 204 8.18 1.16 -15.53
CA ARG A 204 9.64 1.10 -15.40
C ARG A 204 10.23 2.50 -15.43
N PHE A 205 11.08 2.81 -14.47
CA PHE A 205 11.67 4.16 -14.35
C PHE A 205 12.57 4.52 -15.51
N ASN A 206 13.30 3.55 -16.06
CA ASN A 206 14.12 3.77 -17.24
C ASN A 206 13.27 4.13 -18.46
N GLU A 207 12.04 3.65 -18.58
CA GLU A 207 11.10 4.06 -19.64
C GLU A 207 10.55 5.47 -19.36
N ILE A 208 10.20 5.79 -18.12
CA ILE A 208 9.74 7.13 -17.70
C ILE A 208 10.78 8.20 -18.05
N TYR A 209 12.06 7.90 -17.85
CA TYR A 209 13.16 8.81 -18.21
C TYR A 209 13.70 8.60 -19.61
N LYS A 210 12.91 7.97 -20.50
CA LYS A 210 13.23 7.82 -21.93
C LYS A 210 14.62 7.23 -22.17
N LYS A 211 15.00 6.28 -21.32
CA LYS A 211 16.30 5.57 -21.37
C LYS A 211 17.51 6.49 -21.14
N ASP A 212 17.31 7.66 -20.50
CA ASP A 212 18.41 8.47 -20.00
C ASP A 212 18.99 7.84 -18.73
N PHE A 213 20.04 7.07 -18.92
CA PHE A 213 20.65 6.29 -17.83
C PHE A 213 21.19 7.17 -16.71
N LYS A 214 21.58 8.41 -16.96
CA LYS A 214 22.06 9.33 -15.92
C LYS A 214 20.93 9.73 -14.99
N LYS A 215 19.75 10.04 -15.53
CA LYS A 215 18.54 10.35 -14.74
C LYS A 215 18.11 9.13 -13.93
N TYR A 216 18.15 7.95 -14.52
CA TYR A 216 17.88 6.72 -13.81
C TYR A 216 18.86 6.50 -12.64
N GLN A 217 20.17 6.69 -12.87
CA GLN A 217 21.17 6.59 -11.80
C GLN A 217 20.95 7.59 -10.67
N MET A 218 20.53 8.83 -10.98
CA MET A 218 20.21 9.83 -9.94
C MET A 218 19.03 9.37 -9.08
N ALA A 219 17.97 8.84 -9.68
CA ALA A 219 16.82 8.31 -8.93
C ALA A 219 17.24 7.14 -8.03
N MET A 220 18.02 6.20 -8.55
CA MET A 220 18.54 5.06 -7.77
C MET A 220 19.48 5.52 -6.66
N THR A 221 20.25 6.59 -6.87
CA THR A 221 21.12 7.16 -5.84
C THR A 221 20.29 7.73 -4.70
N ILE A 222 19.24 8.48 -5.00
CA ILE A 222 18.31 8.99 -3.96
C ILE A 222 17.71 7.83 -3.19
N LEU A 223 17.18 6.82 -3.89
CA LEU A 223 16.60 5.63 -3.26
C LEU A 223 17.57 4.94 -2.29
N ALA A 224 18.82 4.77 -2.70
CA ALA A 224 19.83 4.04 -1.92
C ALA A 224 20.44 4.82 -0.77
N THR A 225 20.33 6.16 -0.77
CA THR A 225 21.04 7.03 0.18
C THR A 225 20.14 7.84 1.10
N THR A 226 18.81 7.76 0.94
CA THR A 226 17.83 8.42 1.78
C THR A 226 17.25 7.46 2.82
N ARG A 227 16.37 7.98 3.68
CA ARG A 227 15.68 7.21 4.72
C ARG A 227 14.76 6.16 4.14
N GLY A 228 14.41 5.15 4.93
CA GLY A 228 13.50 4.08 4.58
C GLY A 228 14.20 2.77 4.21
N ILE A 229 13.42 1.80 3.79
CA ILE A 229 13.85 0.49 3.34
C ILE A 229 13.76 0.48 1.81
N PRO A 230 14.89 0.52 1.08
CA PRO A 230 14.86 0.60 -0.37
C PRO A 230 14.41 -0.73 -0.99
N GLN A 231 13.38 -0.68 -1.82
CA GLN A 231 12.92 -1.79 -2.65
C GLN A 231 13.54 -1.68 -4.04
N LEU A 232 14.20 -2.73 -4.48
CA LEU A 232 14.65 -2.90 -5.86
C LEU A 232 13.74 -3.90 -6.56
N TYR A 233 13.16 -3.48 -7.68
CA TYR A 233 12.38 -4.39 -8.51
C TYR A 233 13.32 -5.15 -9.44
N TYR A 234 13.02 -6.42 -9.74
CA TYR A 234 13.89 -7.20 -10.62
C TYR A 234 14.13 -6.48 -11.95
N GLY A 235 15.36 -6.52 -12.46
CA GLY A 235 15.75 -5.77 -13.66
C GLY A 235 16.15 -4.31 -13.41
N SER A 236 15.88 -3.75 -12.19
CA SER A 236 16.37 -2.41 -11.83
C SER A 236 17.89 -2.33 -11.85
N GLU A 237 18.58 -3.42 -11.48
CA GLU A 237 20.05 -3.53 -11.45
C GLU A 237 20.69 -3.42 -12.83
N ILE A 238 19.96 -3.68 -13.90
CA ILE A 238 20.42 -3.54 -15.30
C ILE A 238 19.70 -2.42 -16.05
N GLY A 239 18.89 -1.60 -15.34
CA GLY A 239 18.11 -0.53 -15.95
C GLY A 239 17.10 -1.04 -16.99
N MET A 240 16.40 -2.15 -16.66
CA MET A 240 15.38 -2.70 -17.55
C MET A 240 14.35 -1.63 -17.92
N ALA A 241 14.01 -1.55 -19.19
CA ALA A 241 12.94 -0.73 -19.70
C ALA A 241 11.75 -1.62 -20.07
N GLY A 242 10.54 -1.10 -19.88
CA GLY A 242 9.33 -1.80 -20.25
C GLY A 242 8.12 -0.91 -20.09
N ASP A 243 7.08 -1.24 -20.84
CA ASP A 243 5.81 -0.53 -20.83
C ASP A 243 4.73 -1.46 -20.29
N LYS A 244 4.30 -1.20 -19.08
CA LYS A 244 3.29 -2.02 -18.38
C LYS A 244 2.03 -2.24 -19.23
N SER A 245 1.65 -1.28 -20.07
CA SER A 245 0.50 -1.44 -20.97
C SER A 245 0.70 -2.51 -22.05
N LYS A 246 1.94 -2.94 -22.25
CA LYS A 246 2.34 -3.97 -23.23
C LYS A 246 2.72 -5.31 -22.60
N GLY A 247 2.50 -5.46 -21.32
CA GLY A 247 2.74 -6.72 -20.60
C GLY A 247 4.16 -6.87 -20.08
N ASP A 248 4.74 -5.80 -19.59
CA ASP A 248 6.00 -5.84 -18.83
C ASP A 248 5.84 -6.59 -17.51
#